data_d98f0b8f7093ef67b98eb8ebb2aa645e
#
_entry.id   d98f0b8f7093ef67b98eb8ebb2aa645e
#
_cell.length_a   1.000
_cell.length_b   1.000
_cell.length_c   1.000
_cell.angle_alpha   90.00
_cell.angle_beta   90.00
_cell.angle_gamma   90.00
#
_symmetry.space_group_name_H-M   'P 1'
#
loop_
_entity.id
_entity.type
_entity.pdbx_description
1 polymer ?
#
loop_
_entity_poly.entity_id
_entity_poly.type
_entity_poly.pdbx_seq_one_letter_code
_entity_poly.pdbx_strand_id
1 'polypeptide(L)'
;TIQSRGLGDVYKRQDIFLDLPEIAENGNQVKVNFEIESEMTEENYIKNVYILADGNPAPDVAKFSFTPDMGMCSATTRIRLSKTQNVVLVAENNKNEYFMTKSKVKVTIGGCGG
;
A
#
# COMPACT_ATOMS: atom_id res chain seq x y z
N THR A 1 -1.29 -10.49 -2.69
CA THR A 1 -0.74 -11.57 -1.91
C THR A 1 0.18 -11.14 -0.80
N ILE A 2 0.05 -11.75 0.32
CA ILE A 2 0.78 -11.37 1.50
C ILE A 2 2.01 -12.23 1.65
N GLN A 3 3.11 -11.56 1.94
CA GLN A 3 4.37 -12.25 2.03
C GLN A 3 5.11 -11.92 3.26
N SER A 4 4.69 -12.03 4.35
CA SER A 4 5.40 -11.60 5.51
C SER A 4 6.18 -12.71 6.14
N ARG A 5 7.29 -13.00 5.58
CA ARG A 5 8.05 -14.08 6.11
C ARG A 5 8.44 -13.87 7.53
N GLY A 6 9.01 -12.76 7.82
CA GLY A 6 9.49 -12.50 9.16
C GLY A 6 8.38 -12.39 10.17
N LEU A 7 7.18 -12.13 9.72
CA LEU A 7 6.06 -11.97 10.61
C LEU A 7 5.04 -13.06 10.44
N GLY A 8 5.41 -14.12 9.76
CA GLY A 8 4.47 -15.12 9.36
C GLY A 8 3.67 -15.70 10.48
N ASP A 9 4.25 -15.79 11.63
CA ASP A 9 3.57 -16.40 12.72
C ASP A 9 2.49 -15.58 13.30
N VAL A 10 2.73 -14.29 13.45
CA VAL A 10 1.75 -13.41 14.00
C VAL A 10 0.84 -12.86 12.97
N TYR A 11 1.12 -13.15 11.76
CA TYR A 11 0.50 -12.50 10.64
C TYR A 11 -0.75 -13.23 10.25
N LYS A 12 -1.83 -12.53 10.23
CA LYS A 12 -3.05 -13.09 9.70
C LYS A 12 -3.19 -12.69 8.29
N ARG A 13 -3.62 -13.59 7.45
CA ARG A 13 -3.87 -13.22 6.09
C ARG A 13 -5.02 -12.25 6.07
N GLN A 14 -4.76 -11.11 5.50
CA GLN A 14 -5.78 -10.13 5.23
C GLN A 14 -5.97 -10.08 3.73
N ASP A 15 -7.20 -9.89 3.30
CA ASP A 15 -7.43 -9.69 1.88
C ASP A 15 -7.12 -8.26 1.56
N ILE A 16 -6.02 -8.04 0.90
CA ILE A 16 -5.58 -6.73 0.48
C ILE A 16 -5.76 -6.63 -1.01
N PHE A 17 -6.57 -5.68 -1.43
CA PHE A 17 -6.74 -5.39 -2.84
C PHE A 17 -5.91 -4.15 -3.14
N LEU A 18 -4.92 -4.30 -4.01
CA LEU A 18 -4.05 -3.21 -4.42
C LEU A 18 -4.16 -3.09 -5.92
N ASP A 19 -4.75 -2.00 -6.37
CA ASP A 19 -5.01 -1.78 -7.77
C ASP A 19 -4.02 -0.74 -8.30
N LEU A 20 -3.12 -1.20 -9.14
CA LEU A 20 -2.11 -0.38 -9.78
C LEU A 20 -2.04 -0.76 -11.25
N PRO A 21 -1.71 0.18 -12.14
CA PRO A 21 -1.50 -0.19 -13.53
C PRO A 21 -0.25 -1.05 -13.65
N GLU A 22 -0.30 -2.04 -14.53
CA GLU A 22 0.90 -2.83 -14.81
C GLU A 22 1.94 -1.97 -15.51
N ILE A 23 1.47 -1.06 -16.35
CA ILE A 23 2.34 -0.16 -17.08
C ILE A 23 1.84 1.25 -16.88
N ALA A 24 2.69 2.10 -16.35
CA ALA A 24 2.39 3.52 -16.19
C ALA A 24 3.14 4.26 -17.29
N GLU A 25 2.39 4.85 -18.20
CA GLU A 25 3.02 5.59 -19.28
C GLU A 25 3.67 6.86 -18.79
N ASN A 26 3.14 7.41 -17.71
CA ASN A 26 3.68 8.62 -17.12
C ASN A 26 3.79 8.43 -15.63
N GLY A 27 5.02 8.34 -15.14
CA GLY A 27 5.27 8.13 -13.72
C GLY A 27 4.97 9.31 -12.83
N ASN A 28 4.65 10.49 -13.40
CA ASN A 28 4.32 11.65 -12.57
C ASN A 28 3.00 11.48 -11.82
N GLN A 29 2.07 10.72 -12.37
CA GLN A 29 0.78 10.54 -11.76
C GLN A 29 0.33 9.11 -11.96
N VAL A 30 0.61 8.28 -10.99
CA VAL A 30 0.22 6.88 -11.04
C VAL A 30 -0.88 6.68 -10.01
N LYS A 31 -2.04 6.26 -10.47
CA LYS A 31 -3.20 6.11 -9.61
C LYS A 31 -3.07 4.83 -8.81
N VAL A 32 -3.34 4.93 -7.52
CA VAL A 32 -3.30 3.80 -6.61
C VAL A 32 -4.63 3.72 -5.89
N ASN A 33 -5.28 2.57 -5.99
CA ASN A 33 -6.46 2.27 -5.19
C ASN A 33 -6.13 1.11 -4.29
N PHE A 34 -6.56 1.16 -3.05
CA PHE A 34 -6.43 -0.02 -2.21
C PHE A 34 -7.66 -0.18 -1.34
N GLU A 35 -7.91 -1.41 -0.98
CA GLU A 35 -8.96 -1.76 -0.04
C GLU A 35 -8.49 -2.96 0.76
N ILE A 36 -8.62 -2.89 2.06
CA ILE A 36 -8.20 -3.96 2.94
C ILE A 36 -9.43 -4.42 3.70
N GLU A 37 -9.69 -5.73 3.62
CA GLU A 37 -10.81 -6.30 4.32
C GLU A 37 -10.50 -6.30 5.81
N SER A 38 -11.34 -5.64 6.58
CA SER A 38 -11.14 -5.49 7.99
C SER A 38 -12.48 -5.26 8.65
N GLU A 39 -12.64 -5.73 9.87
CA GLU A 39 -13.88 -5.53 10.60
C GLU A 39 -14.12 -4.08 10.93
N MET A 40 -13.05 -3.34 11.09
CA MET A 40 -13.12 -1.93 11.48
C MET A 40 -13.95 -1.72 12.73
N THR A 41 -13.60 -2.50 13.75
CA THR A 41 -14.17 -2.37 15.09
C THR A 41 -13.08 -1.89 16.03
N GLU A 42 -13.46 -1.42 17.19
CA GLU A 42 -12.46 -0.95 18.15
C GLU A 42 -11.48 -2.04 18.55
N GLU A 43 -11.95 -3.27 18.53
CA GLU A 43 -11.06 -4.40 18.87
C GLU A 43 -10.19 -4.84 17.71
N ASN A 44 -10.62 -4.56 16.49
CA ASN A 44 -9.90 -5.08 15.33
C ASN A 44 -10.08 -4.16 14.14
N TYR A 45 -9.09 -3.35 13.86
CA TYR A 45 -9.15 -2.45 12.71
C TYR A 45 -7.74 -2.15 12.21
N ILE A 46 -7.65 -1.74 10.95
CA ILE A 46 -6.40 -1.29 10.37
C ILE A 46 -6.25 0.19 10.73
N LYS A 47 -5.19 0.52 11.43
CA LYS A 47 -5.00 1.89 11.88
C LYS A 47 -4.12 2.71 10.95
N ASN A 48 -3.16 2.10 10.28
CA ASN A 48 -2.27 2.83 9.37
C ASN A 48 -1.99 1.99 8.13
N VAL A 49 -1.89 2.68 7.01
CA VAL A 49 -1.48 2.06 5.76
C VAL A 49 -0.37 2.93 5.18
N TYR A 50 0.73 2.28 4.81
CA TYR A 50 1.87 2.97 4.23
C TYR A 50 2.06 2.48 2.80
N ILE A 51 2.35 3.39 1.89
CA ILE A 51 2.69 3.02 0.52
C ILE A 51 4.12 3.45 0.28
N LEU A 52 4.92 2.51 -0.18
CA LEU A 52 6.34 2.70 -0.41
C LEU A 52 6.66 2.37 -1.85
N ALA A 53 7.61 3.09 -2.42
CA ALA A 53 8.08 2.83 -3.77
C ALA A 53 9.58 2.58 -3.68
N ASP A 54 9.98 1.34 -3.92
CA ASP A 54 11.33 0.91 -3.57
C ASP A 54 12.41 1.45 -4.49
N GLY A 55 12.04 1.99 -5.65
CA GLY A 55 13.00 2.58 -6.57
C GLY A 55 13.05 4.09 -6.55
N ASN A 56 12.22 4.74 -5.74
CA ASN A 56 12.24 6.20 -5.67
C ASN A 56 13.34 6.68 -4.75
N PRO A 57 13.88 7.88 -4.99
CA PRO A 57 14.85 8.46 -4.05
C PRO A 57 14.28 8.64 -2.65
N ALA A 58 12.99 8.97 -2.58
CA ALA A 58 12.28 9.02 -1.30
C ALA A 58 11.21 7.93 -1.34
N PRO A 59 11.46 6.79 -0.72
CA PRO A 59 10.55 5.66 -0.86
C PRO A 59 9.20 5.82 -0.15
N ASP A 60 9.14 6.65 0.88
CA ASP A 60 7.87 6.84 1.58
C ASP A 60 6.99 7.77 0.77
N VAL A 61 6.00 7.22 0.08
CA VAL A 61 5.20 8.03 -0.84
C VAL A 61 3.83 8.39 -0.30
N ALA A 62 3.29 7.64 0.65
CA ALA A 62 1.99 7.98 1.22
C ALA A 62 1.76 7.25 2.54
N LYS A 63 0.97 7.87 3.40
CA LYS A 63 0.54 7.25 4.65
C LYS A 63 -0.91 7.63 4.88
N PHE A 64 -1.70 6.66 5.31
CA PHE A 64 -3.11 6.86 5.61
C PHE A 64 -3.39 6.36 7.01
N SER A 65 -4.21 7.09 7.74
CA SER A 65 -4.62 6.67 9.07
C SER A 65 -6.12 6.46 9.08
N PHE A 66 -6.55 5.43 9.75
CA PHE A 66 -7.95 5.03 9.79
C PHE A 66 -8.41 4.86 11.21
N THR A 67 -9.71 5.00 11.41
CA THR A 67 -10.34 4.76 12.70
C THR A 67 -11.52 3.81 12.47
N PRO A 68 -11.96 3.13 13.52
CA PRO A 68 -13.05 2.16 13.34
C PRO A 68 -14.33 2.76 12.80
N ASP A 69 -14.61 4.01 13.15
CA ASP A 69 -15.86 4.63 12.71
C ASP A 69 -15.88 4.93 11.21
N MET A 70 -14.78 4.78 10.53
CA MET A 70 -14.77 4.94 9.08
C MET A 70 -15.42 3.77 8.35
N GLY A 71 -15.49 2.62 8.99
CA GLY A 71 -16.21 1.47 8.45
C GLY A 71 -15.53 0.72 7.35
N MET A 72 -14.56 1.32 6.68
CA MET A 72 -13.82 0.70 5.58
C MET A 72 -12.39 1.16 5.61
N CYS A 73 -11.51 0.28 5.16
CA CYS A 73 -10.11 0.63 5.02
C CYS A 73 -9.79 0.67 3.53
N SER A 74 -10.04 1.81 2.91
CA SER A 74 -9.79 1.97 1.48
C SER A 74 -9.46 3.41 1.18
N ALA A 75 -8.71 3.62 0.12
CA ALA A 75 -8.38 4.96 -0.33
C ALA A 75 -7.88 4.94 -1.76
N THR A 76 -7.91 6.09 -2.38
CA THR A 76 -7.38 6.29 -3.70
C THR A 76 -6.44 7.48 -3.65
N THR A 77 -5.28 7.34 -4.26
CA THR A 77 -4.34 8.45 -4.32
C THR A 77 -3.54 8.35 -5.61
N ARG A 78 -2.69 9.34 -5.83
CA ARG A 78 -1.75 9.32 -6.92
C ARG A 78 -0.36 9.49 -6.36
N ILE A 79 0.57 8.74 -6.94
CA ILE A 79 1.95 8.77 -6.50
C ILE A 79 2.86 8.99 -7.70
N ARG A 80 4.11 9.33 -7.42
CA ARG A 80 5.12 9.48 -8.46
C ARG A 80 6.07 8.31 -8.41
N LEU A 81 6.37 7.78 -9.58
CA LEU A 81 7.34 6.70 -9.70
C LEU A 81 8.43 7.16 -10.66
N SER A 82 9.65 7.20 -10.17
CA SER A 82 10.76 7.69 -10.97
C SER A 82 11.19 6.68 -12.03
N LYS A 83 10.87 5.42 -11.83
CA LYS A 83 11.26 4.37 -12.76
C LYS A 83 10.45 3.13 -12.44
N THR A 84 10.61 2.11 -13.28
CA THR A 84 10.01 0.80 -13.04
C THR A 84 10.48 0.29 -11.68
N GLN A 85 9.53 -0.14 -10.86
CA GLN A 85 9.85 -0.54 -9.50
C GLN A 85 8.67 -1.26 -8.87
N ASN A 86 8.88 -1.74 -7.66
CA ASN A 86 7.80 -2.32 -6.88
C ASN A 86 7.16 -1.25 -6.00
N VAL A 87 5.84 -1.29 -5.93
CA VAL A 87 5.09 -0.47 -4.99
C VAL A 87 4.63 -1.42 -3.88
N VAL A 88 4.95 -1.08 -2.66
CA VAL A 88 4.70 -1.93 -1.50
C VAL A 88 3.66 -1.27 -0.62
N LEU A 89 2.65 -2.02 -0.24
CA LEU A 89 1.64 -1.56 0.70
C LEU A 89 1.82 -2.31 2.01
N VAL A 90 1.94 -1.57 3.10
CA VAL A 90 2.08 -2.13 4.43
C VAL A 90 0.92 -1.65 5.27
N ALA A 91 0.16 -2.56 5.82
CA ALA A 91 -0.98 -2.23 6.67
C ALA A 91 -0.66 -2.63 8.10
N GLU A 92 -1.00 -1.76 9.03
CA GLU A 92 -0.76 -2.00 10.45
C GLU A 92 -2.09 -1.97 11.17
N ASN A 93 -2.39 -3.00 11.94
CA ASN A 93 -3.65 -3.02 12.68
C ASN A 93 -3.45 -2.49 14.10
N ASN A 94 -4.53 -2.43 14.87
CA ASN A 94 -4.47 -1.88 16.20
C ASN A 94 -3.74 -2.76 17.21
N LYS A 95 -3.37 -3.96 16.80
CA LYS A 95 -2.61 -4.87 17.64
C LYS A 95 -1.13 -4.88 17.26
N ASN A 96 -0.73 -3.95 16.40
CA ASN A 96 0.65 -3.83 15.94
C ASN A 96 1.08 -5.04 15.10
N GLU A 97 0.13 -5.65 14.42
CA GLU A 97 0.43 -6.67 13.44
C GLU A 97 0.49 -6.01 12.08
N TYR A 98 1.37 -6.52 11.22
CA TYR A 98 1.61 -5.92 9.92
C TYR A 98 1.25 -6.90 8.81
N PHE A 99 0.66 -6.37 7.76
CA PHE A 99 0.31 -7.12 6.57
C PHE A 99 0.91 -6.39 5.39
N MET A 100 1.36 -7.12 4.39
CA MET A 100 2.08 -6.49 3.31
C MET A 100 1.77 -7.15 1.98
N THR A 101 1.66 -6.35 0.95
CA THR A 101 1.62 -6.84 -0.41
C THR A 101 2.43 -5.91 -1.29
N LYS A 102 2.82 -6.37 -2.45
CA LYS A 102 3.54 -5.53 -3.38
C LYS A 102 3.15 -5.87 -4.81
N SER A 103 3.39 -4.91 -5.68
CA SER A 103 3.08 -5.07 -7.10
C SER A 103 4.11 -4.29 -7.89
N LYS A 104 4.56 -4.87 -8.98
CA LYS A 104 5.53 -4.21 -9.84
C LYS A 104 4.80 -3.34 -10.85
N VAL A 105 5.30 -2.13 -11.04
CA VAL A 105 4.76 -1.21 -12.03
C VAL A 105 5.88 -0.87 -13.00
N LYS A 106 5.64 -1.11 -14.27
CA LYS A 106 6.59 -0.73 -15.31
C LYS A 106 6.31 0.72 -15.69
N VAL A 107 7.33 1.54 -15.67
CA VAL A 107 7.19 2.96 -15.96
C VAL A 107 7.96 3.27 -17.23
N THR A 108 7.26 3.80 -18.24
CA THR A 108 7.91 4.10 -19.51
C THR A 108 8.52 5.49 -19.50
N ILE A 109 7.86 6.46 -18.84
CA ILE A 109 8.43 7.78 -18.67
C ILE A 109 8.41 8.09 -17.19
N GLY A 110 9.60 8.22 -16.61
CA GLY A 110 9.71 8.40 -15.18
C GLY A 110 9.17 9.73 -14.69
N GLY A 111 8.72 9.74 -13.43
CA GLY A 111 8.26 10.94 -12.79
C GLY A 111 9.43 11.78 -12.32
N CYS A 112 9.26 13.07 -12.41
CA CYS A 112 10.29 14.01 -11.98
C CYS A 112 10.34 14.08 -10.47
N GLY A 113 11.48 13.86 -9.90
CA GLY A 113 11.63 13.92 -8.47
C GLY A 113 11.00 12.75 -7.75
N GLY A 114 10.54 11.81 -8.49
CA GLY A 114 9.83 10.59 -8.14
C GLY A 114 9.82 10.08 -6.78
#